data_351f52974f5fefb472153363eac4ec7a
#
_entry.id   351f52974f5fefb472153363eac4ec7a
#
_cell.length_a   1.000
_cell.length_b   1.000
_cell.length_c   1.000
_cell.angle_alpha   90.00
_cell.angle_beta   90.00
_cell.angle_gamma   90.00
#
_symmetry.space_group_name_H-M   'P 1'
#
loop_
_entity.id
_entity.type
_entity.pdbx_description
1 polymer ?
#
loop_
_entity_poly.entity_id
_entity_poly.type
_entity_poly.pdbx_seq_one_letter_code
_entity_poly.pdbx_strand_id
1 'polypeptide(L)'
;IGIVDIVENRVVGMKSRGVYETPGGTILMEAHRQLEELVLDRATMETKKDMANKFSQIVYEGKWFTPLREAIQAFMEVTQEYVTGEVKFKLYKGNIIKAGTTSPYSLYNESLASFTTGDMYDHHDADGFITLFGLPLKVRAMKLAEVEKNKNNN
;
A
#
# COMPACT_ATOMS: atom_id res chain seq x y z
N ILE A 1 14.30 -16.87 -6.78
CA ILE A 1 13.80 -15.66 -6.09
C ILE A 1 14.30 -14.44 -6.84
N GLY A 2 13.41 -13.46 -7.13
CA GLY A 2 13.79 -12.17 -7.71
C GLY A 2 14.22 -12.17 -9.16
N ILE A 3 13.71 -13.11 -9.97
CA ILE A 3 13.83 -13.05 -11.43
C ILE A 3 12.61 -12.29 -11.96
N VAL A 4 12.87 -11.24 -12.73
CA VAL A 4 11.85 -10.39 -13.36
C VAL A 4 12.12 -10.32 -14.85
N ASP A 5 11.19 -10.79 -15.67
CA ASP A 5 11.17 -10.62 -17.13
C ASP A 5 10.11 -9.56 -17.45
N ILE A 6 10.52 -8.41 -17.92
CA ILE A 6 9.65 -7.24 -18.08
C ILE A 6 9.88 -6.54 -19.41
N VAL A 7 8.79 -6.04 -19.99
CA VAL A 7 8.84 -5.07 -21.09
C VAL A 7 8.86 -3.67 -20.51
N GLU A 8 9.95 -2.97 -20.72
CA GLU A 8 10.22 -1.63 -20.18
C GLU A 8 9.85 -0.53 -21.16
N ASN A 9 9.46 0.62 -20.60
CA ASN A 9 9.32 1.87 -21.36
C ASN A 9 10.60 2.69 -21.22
N ARG A 10 11.27 2.99 -22.32
CA ARG A 10 12.39 3.94 -22.35
C ARG A 10 11.87 5.37 -22.27
N VAL A 11 12.69 6.29 -21.74
CA VAL A 11 12.34 7.73 -21.64
C VAL A 11 11.92 8.29 -23.01
N VAL A 12 12.53 7.82 -24.09
CA VAL A 12 12.20 8.22 -25.47
C VAL A 12 10.99 7.51 -26.07
N GLY A 13 10.22 6.76 -25.27
CA GLY A 13 8.98 6.12 -25.68
C GLY A 13 9.13 4.75 -26.36
N MET A 14 10.34 4.27 -26.60
CA MET A 14 10.60 2.93 -27.14
C MET A 14 10.38 1.86 -26.07
N LYS A 15 9.96 0.65 -26.52
CA LYS A 15 9.89 -0.54 -25.68
C LYS A 15 11.20 -1.31 -25.74
N SER A 16 11.62 -1.88 -24.62
CA SER A 16 12.68 -2.88 -24.54
C SER A 16 12.27 -3.99 -23.59
N ARG A 17 12.93 -5.15 -23.69
CA ARG A 17 12.76 -6.26 -22.75
C ARG A 17 14.00 -6.38 -21.89
N GLY A 18 13.80 -6.52 -20.59
CA GLY A 18 14.86 -6.78 -19.63
C GLY A 18 14.57 -8.04 -18.81
N VAL A 19 15.61 -8.80 -18.50
CA VAL A 19 15.57 -9.90 -17.54
C VAL A 19 16.53 -9.55 -16.42
N TYR A 20 16.02 -9.47 -15.20
CA TYR A 20 16.79 -9.07 -14.02
C TYR A 20 16.78 -10.17 -12.97
N GLU A 21 17.90 -10.30 -12.27
CA GLU A 21 18.03 -11.16 -11.10
C GLU A 21 18.39 -10.31 -9.88
N THR A 22 17.46 -10.20 -8.94
CA THR A 22 17.62 -9.36 -7.74
C THR A 22 17.18 -10.12 -6.47
N PRO A 23 17.75 -11.31 -6.18
CA PRO A 23 17.28 -12.11 -5.04
C PRO A 23 17.43 -11.40 -3.70
N GLY A 24 18.57 -10.76 -3.44
CA GLY A 24 18.80 -10.01 -2.21
C GLY A 24 17.87 -8.82 -2.07
N GLY A 25 17.73 -8.00 -3.13
CA GLY A 25 16.81 -6.87 -3.16
C GLY A 25 15.35 -7.29 -2.93
N THR A 26 14.91 -8.38 -3.55
CA THR A 26 13.55 -8.91 -3.39
C THR A 26 13.28 -9.33 -1.94
N ILE A 27 14.23 -10.02 -1.28
CA ILE A 27 14.10 -10.44 0.12
C ILE A 27 14.05 -9.22 1.05
N LEU A 28 14.96 -8.25 0.87
CA LEU A 28 15.01 -7.05 1.69
C LEU A 28 13.76 -6.17 1.53
N MET A 29 13.28 -5.98 0.30
CA MET A 29 12.06 -5.22 0.03
C MET A 29 10.83 -5.89 0.63
N GLU A 30 10.75 -7.22 0.58
CA GLU A 30 9.65 -7.96 1.22
C GLU A 30 9.71 -7.85 2.75
N ALA A 31 10.90 -7.92 3.36
CA ALA A 31 11.07 -7.73 4.79
C ALA A 31 10.67 -6.32 5.23
N HIS A 32 11.13 -5.31 4.51
CA HIS A 32 10.81 -3.92 4.78
C HIS A 32 9.30 -3.66 4.66
N ARG A 33 8.66 -4.17 3.60
CA ARG A 33 7.21 -4.07 3.41
C ARG A 33 6.41 -4.65 4.58
N GLN A 34 6.84 -5.78 5.15
CA GLN A 34 6.17 -6.39 6.30
C GLN A 34 6.29 -5.56 7.57
N LEU A 35 7.43 -4.88 7.77
CA LEU A 35 7.57 -3.93 8.87
C LEU A 35 6.68 -2.71 8.68
N GLU A 36 6.66 -2.13 7.48
CA GLU A 36 5.77 -1.01 7.18
C GLU A 36 4.29 -1.36 7.40
N GLU A 37 3.86 -2.53 6.94
CA GLU A 37 2.48 -3.02 7.14
C GLU A 37 2.11 -3.19 8.62
N LEU A 38 3.10 -3.46 9.48
CA LEU A 38 2.89 -3.64 10.90
C LEU A 38 2.87 -2.32 11.68
N VAL A 39 3.63 -1.30 11.26
CA VAL A 39 3.89 -0.10 12.07
C VAL A 39 3.31 1.19 11.48
N LEU A 40 2.96 1.22 10.21
CA LEU A 40 2.37 2.41 9.59
C LEU A 40 0.86 2.31 9.49
N ASP A 41 0.18 3.41 9.72
CA ASP A 41 -1.26 3.52 9.49
C ASP A 41 -1.59 3.45 7.99
N ARG A 42 -2.87 3.18 7.70
CA ARG A 42 -3.34 2.97 6.33
C ARG A 42 -3.10 4.19 5.42
N ALA A 43 -3.41 5.39 5.90
CA ALA A 43 -3.29 6.60 5.07
C ALA A 43 -1.83 6.91 4.74
N THR A 44 -0.93 6.74 5.71
CA THR A 44 0.52 6.86 5.50
C THR A 44 1.02 5.83 4.50
N MET A 45 0.60 4.57 4.63
CA MET A 45 0.97 3.49 3.69
C MET A 45 0.53 3.77 2.25
N GLU A 46 -0.71 4.23 2.04
CA GLU A 46 -1.26 4.57 0.73
C GLU A 46 -0.46 5.72 0.10
N THR A 47 -0.26 6.81 0.85
CA THR A 47 0.52 7.98 0.39
C THR A 47 1.97 7.59 0.07
N LYS A 48 2.58 6.76 0.90
CA LYS A 48 3.96 6.31 0.71
C LYS A 48 4.14 5.52 -0.58
N LYS A 49 3.19 4.67 -0.94
CA LYS A 49 3.21 3.93 -2.22
C LYS A 49 3.19 4.89 -3.42
N ASP A 50 2.36 5.92 -3.37
CA ASP A 50 2.29 6.93 -4.43
C ASP A 50 3.60 7.73 -4.53
N MET A 51 4.16 8.13 -3.41
CA MET A 51 5.44 8.83 -3.36
C MET A 51 6.60 7.95 -3.82
N ALA A 52 6.61 6.65 -3.50
CA ALA A 52 7.62 5.70 -3.97
C ALA A 52 7.60 5.54 -5.49
N ASN A 53 6.41 5.45 -6.10
CA ASN A 53 6.26 5.44 -7.55
C ASN A 53 6.81 6.72 -8.19
N LYS A 54 6.51 7.88 -7.60
CA LYS A 54 7.01 9.16 -8.07
C LYS A 54 8.53 9.26 -7.91
N PHE A 55 9.07 8.77 -6.80
CA PHE A 55 10.50 8.75 -6.55
C PHE A 55 11.24 7.88 -7.57
N SER A 56 10.72 6.68 -7.88
CA SER A 56 11.32 5.81 -8.89
C SER A 56 11.37 6.46 -10.27
N GLN A 57 10.32 7.19 -10.65
CA GLN A 57 10.28 7.96 -11.90
C GLN A 57 11.35 9.06 -11.94
N ILE A 58 11.52 9.82 -10.84
CA ILE A 58 12.53 10.87 -10.71
C ILE A 58 13.95 10.29 -10.86
N VAL A 59 14.19 9.15 -10.21
CA VAL A 59 15.50 8.45 -10.30
C VAL A 59 15.76 7.97 -11.74
N TYR A 60 14.77 7.34 -12.35
CA TYR A 60 14.86 6.85 -13.72
C TYR A 60 15.13 7.96 -14.74
N GLU A 61 14.49 9.13 -14.56
CA GLU A 61 14.67 10.31 -15.42
C GLU A 61 15.95 11.11 -15.14
N GLY A 62 16.78 10.68 -14.19
CA GLY A 62 18.01 11.36 -13.82
C GLY A 62 17.83 12.69 -13.07
N LYS A 63 16.65 12.91 -12.48
CA LYS A 63 16.28 14.16 -11.76
C LYS A 63 16.68 14.14 -10.28
N TRP A 64 17.85 13.58 -9.97
CA TRP A 64 18.32 13.41 -8.60
C TRP A 64 18.49 14.72 -7.82
N PHE A 65 18.99 15.79 -8.49
CA PHE A 65 19.29 17.09 -7.88
C PHE A 65 18.12 18.08 -7.99
N THR A 66 16.89 17.62 -7.73
CA THR A 66 15.70 18.46 -7.81
C THR A 66 15.03 18.63 -6.44
N PRO A 67 14.40 19.80 -6.16
CA PRO A 67 13.63 20.00 -4.95
C PRO A 67 12.52 18.95 -4.74
N LEU A 68 11.94 18.44 -5.81
CA LEU A 68 10.93 17.37 -5.74
C LEU A 68 11.51 16.08 -5.16
N ARG A 69 12.73 15.69 -5.59
CA ARG A 69 13.41 14.52 -5.01
C ARG A 69 13.67 14.74 -3.52
N GLU A 70 14.15 15.93 -3.13
CA GLU A 70 14.43 16.28 -1.74
C GLU A 70 13.17 16.25 -0.86
N ALA A 71 12.06 16.79 -1.35
CA ALA A 71 10.77 16.77 -0.63
C ALA A 71 10.25 15.33 -0.41
N ILE A 72 10.33 14.47 -1.43
CA ILE A 72 9.92 13.08 -1.29
C ILE A 72 10.87 12.31 -0.37
N GLN A 73 12.18 12.59 -0.45
CA GLN A 73 13.17 12.02 0.47
C GLN A 73 12.83 12.35 1.93
N ALA A 74 12.57 13.60 2.25
CA ALA A 74 12.18 14.04 3.59
C ALA A 74 10.91 13.34 4.08
N PHE A 75 9.90 13.18 3.21
CA PHE A 75 8.71 12.40 3.52
C PHE A 75 9.04 10.94 3.87
N MET A 76 9.90 10.31 3.06
CA MET A 76 10.32 8.91 3.31
C MET A 76 11.08 8.79 4.64
N GLU A 77 11.96 9.72 4.95
CA GLU A 77 12.76 9.73 6.20
C GLU A 77 11.85 9.82 7.43
N VAL A 78 10.88 10.73 7.43
CA VAL A 78 9.91 10.88 8.52
C VAL A 78 9.08 9.60 8.70
N THR A 79 8.60 9.01 7.61
CA THR A 79 7.77 7.79 7.67
C THR A 79 8.55 6.54 8.04
N GLN A 80 9.90 6.58 7.97
CA GLN A 80 10.78 5.47 8.33
C GLN A 80 11.19 5.45 9.81
N GLU A 81 10.99 6.52 10.54
CA GLU A 81 11.50 6.68 11.92
C GLU A 81 11.15 5.50 12.84
N TYR A 82 9.94 4.95 12.69
CA TYR A 82 9.45 3.84 13.50
C TYR A 82 9.45 2.50 12.78
N VAL A 83 9.89 2.44 11.51
CA VAL A 83 9.94 1.19 10.72
C VAL A 83 11.18 0.40 11.11
N THR A 84 11.11 -0.24 12.28
CA THR A 84 12.16 -1.09 12.81
C THR A 84 11.56 -2.34 13.44
N GLY A 85 12.31 -3.44 13.44
CA GLY A 85 11.86 -4.71 13.99
C GLY A 85 12.60 -5.90 13.41
N GLU A 86 12.05 -7.08 13.65
CA GLU A 86 12.59 -8.35 13.21
C GLU A 86 11.60 -9.03 12.27
N VAL A 87 12.12 -9.49 11.11
CA VAL A 87 11.32 -10.25 10.12
C VAL A 87 11.98 -11.61 9.90
N LYS A 88 11.19 -12.67 10.02
CA LYS A 88 11.63 -14.04 9.80
C LYS A 88 11.04 -14.61 8.52
N PHE A 89 11.91 -15.13 7.66
CA PHE A 89 11.55 -15.82 6.44
C PHE A 89 12.09 -17.24 6.39
N LYS A 90 11.35 -18.10 5.68
CA LYS A 90 11.84 -19.36 5.18
C LYS A 90 11.95 -19.25 3.65
N LEU A 91 13.15 -19.44 3.12
CA LEU A 91 13.38 -19.49 1.68
C LEU A 91 13.26 -20.94 1.23
N TYR A 92 12.32 -21.21 0.31
CA TYR A 92 12.10 -22.57 -0.15
C TYR A 92 11.63 -22.61 -1.61
N LYS A 93 12.35 -23.36 -2.43
CA LYS A 93 12.04 -23.58 -3.86
C LYS A 93 11.69 -22.30 -4.62
N GLY A 94 12.52 -21.25 -4.47
CA GLY A 94 12.33 -19.97 -5.14
C GLY A 94 11.29 -19.03 -4.52
N ASN A 95 10.68 -19.41 -3.40
CA ASN A 95 9.66 -18.60 -2.72
C ASN A 95 10.17 -18.03 -1.39
N ILE A 96 9.61 -16.89 -1.01
CA ILE A 96 9.77 -16.28 0.31
C ILE A 96 8.51 -16.61 1.13
N ILE A 97 8.67 -17.43 2.16
CA ILE A 97 7.58 -17.83 3.05
C ILE A 97 7.69 -17.01 4.34
N LYS A 98 6.63 -16.28 4.66
CA LYS A 98 6.55 -15.49 5.90
C LYS A 98 6.55 -16.43 7.12
N ALA A 99 7.40 -16.15 8.10
CA ALA A 99 7.53 -16.93 9.32
C ALA A 99 7.29 -16.11 10.60
N GLY A 100 7.23 -14.79 10.49
CA GLY A 100 6.89 -13.88 11.58
C GLY A 100 7.50 -12.51 11.40
N THR A 101 6.81 -11.50 11.97
CA THR A 101 7.27 -10.11 12.01
C THR A 101 6.96 -9.53 13.37
N THR A 102 7.92 -8.87 13.99
CA THR A 102 7.77 -8.21 15.29
C THR A 102 8.37 -6.80 15.26
N SER A 103 7.73 -5.86 15.95
CA SER A 103 8.20 -4.49 16.12
C SER A 103 7.76 -3.94 17.47
N PRO A 104 8.59 -3.13 18.16
CA PRO A 104 8.15 -2.39 19.34
C PRO A 104 7.09 -1.32 19.04
N TYR A 105 6.96 -0.92 17.75
CA TYR A 105 5.99 0.06 17.28
C TYR A 105 4.80 -0.56 16.55
N SER A 106 4.56 -1.87 16.76
CA SER A 106 3.44 -2.58 16.13
C SER A 106 2.09 -1.91 16.44
N LEU A 107 1.33 -1.61 15.40
CA LEU A 107 -0.07 -1.16 15.52
C LEU A 107 -1.05 -2.33 15.64
N TYR A 108 -0.58 -3.58 15.48
CA TYR A 108 -1.40 -4.75 15.67
C TYR A 108 -1.67 -4.96 17.16
N ASN A 109 -2.94 -4.97 17.51
CA ASN A 109 -3.40 -5.27 18.87
C ASN A 109 -4.41 -6.43 18.79
N GLU A 110 -4.02 -7.58 19.36
CA GLU A 110 -4.81 -8.80 19.29
C GLU A 110 -6.18 -8.64 19.95
N SER A 111 -6.27 -7.88 21.05
CA SER A 111 -7.53 -7.65 21.75
C SER A 111 -8.52 -6.77 20.96
N LEU A 112 -8.03 -5.92 20.07
CA LEU A 112 -8.86 -5.12 19.15
C LEU A 112 -9.16 -5.85 17.83
N ALA A 113 -8.27 -6.75 17.41
CA ALA A 113 -8.40 -7.49 16.15
C ALA A 113 -9.19 -8.79 16.29
N SER A 114 -9.58 -9.17 17.51
CA SER A 114 -10.37 -10.38 17.76
C SER A 114 -11.81 -10.21 17.30
N PHE A 115 -12.34 -11.22 16.61
CA PHE A 115 -13.77 -11.32 16.26
C PHE A 115 -14.60 -12.07 17.33
N THR A 116 -14.05 -12.25 18.52
CA THR A 116 -14.73 -12.92 19.64
C THR A 116 -15.43 -11.93 20.55
N THR A 117 -16.47 -12.40 21.25
CA THR A 117 -17.24 -11.63 22.22
C THR A 117 -16.36 -11.15 23.38
N GLY A 118 -16.26 -9.87 23.60
CA GLY A 118 -15.43 -9.24 24.63
C GLY A 118 -14.61 -8.06 24.12
N ASP A 119 -15.07 -7.48 23.03
CA ASP A 119 -14.36 -6.45 22.27
C ASP A 119 -14.23 -5.13 23.02
N MET A 120 -13.10 -4.43 22.78
CA MET A 120 -12.83 -3.12 23.37
C MET A 120 -13.66 -1.99 22.76
N TYR A 121 -14.55 -2.29 21.78
CA TYR A 121 -15.47 -1.33 21.16
C TYR A 121 -16.82 -1.99 20.86
N ASP A 122 -17.88 -1.18 20.74
CA ASP A 122 -19.22 -1.67 20.38
C ASP A 122 -19.32 -1.85 18.87
N HIS A 123 -19.56 -3.07 18.40
CA HIS A 123 -19.74 -3.38 16.97
C HIS A 123 -20.95 -2.69 16.34
N HIS A 124 -21.96 -2.31 17.14
CA HIS A 124 -23.13 -1.55 16.66
C HIS A 124 -22.75 -0.14 16.15
N ASP A 125 -21.61 0.42 16.58
CA ASP A 125 -21.11 1.69 16.05
C ASP A 125 -20.82 1.63 14.54
N ALA A 126 -20.56 0.42 14.01
CA ALA A 126 -20.36 0.22 12.58
C ALA A 126 -21.61 0.51 11.75
N ASP A 127 -22.80 0.29 12.26
CA ASP A 127 -24.07 0.53 11.56
C ASP A 127 -24.22 2.02 11.18
N GLY A 128 -23.95 2.91 12.13
CA GLY A 128 -23.95 4.35 11.91
C GLY A 128 -22.90 4.80 10.90
N PHE A 129 -21.68 4.27 11.05
CA PHE A 129 -20.60 4.54 10.11
C PHE A 129 -20.94 4.10 8.68
N ILE A 130 -21.39 2.87 8.48
CA ILE A 130 -21.75 2.32 7.16
C ILE A 130 -22.87 3.15 6.52
N THR A 131 -23.88 3.53 7.30
CA THR A 131 -25.00 4.34 6.84
C THR A 131 -24.52 5.69 6.30
N LEU A 132 -23.73 6.42 7.06
CA LEU A 132 -23.23 7.76 6.67
C LEU A 132 -22.21 7.67 5.55
N PHE A 133 -21.29 6.72 5.60
CA PHE A 133 -20.26 6.54 4.58
C PHE A 133 -20.84 6.12 3.23
N GLY A 134 -21.91 5.30 3.25
CA GLY A 134 -22.63 4.87 2.04
C GLY A 134 -23.60 5.90 1.46
N LEU A 135 -23.92 6.97 2.20
CA LEU A 135 -24.95 7.94 1.80
C LEU A 135 -24.70 8.59 0.43
N PRO A 136 -23.49 9.04 0.06
CA PRO A 136 -23.23 9.59 -1.27
C PRO A 136 -23.53 8.60 -2.41
N LEU A 137 -23.20 7.32 -2.22
CA LEU A 137 -23.48 6.27 -3.19
C LEU A 137 -24.97 6.01 -3.34
N LYS A 138 -25.71 6.03 -2.22
CA LYS A 138 -27.17 5.90 -2.20
C LYS A 138 -27.83 7.06 -2.96
N VAL A 139 -27.41 8.31 -2.70
CA VAL A 139 -27.92 9.50 -3.40
C VAL A 139 -27.67 9.42 -4.90
N ARG A 140 -26.45 8.99 -5.30
CA ARG A 140 -26.11 8.78 -6.70
C ARG A 140 -27.01 7.72 -7.35
N ALA A 141 -27.22 6.59 -6.70
CA ALA A 141 -28.07 5.50 -7.21
C ALA A 141 -29.54 5.96 -7.39
N MET A 142 -30.07 6.70 -6.43
CA MET A 142 -31.42 7.28 -6.52
C MET A 142 -31.54 8.23 -7.71
N LYS A 143 -30.53 9.08 -7.94
CA LYS A 143 -30.53 10.03 -9.06
C LYS A 143 -30.47 9.33 -10.41
N LEU A 144 -29.65 8.29 -10.54
CA LEU A 144 -29.58 7.51 -11.78
C LEU A 144 -30.90 6.80 -12.09
N ALA A 145 -31.55 6.21 -11.07
CA ALA A 145 -32.87 5.57 -11.24
C ALA A 145 -33.95 6.57 -11.68
N GLU A 146 -33.93 7.80 -11.17
CA GLU A 146 -34.85 8.87 -11.59
C GLU A 146 -34.64 9.23 -13.07
N VAL A 147 -33.39 9.39 -13.49
CA VAL A 147 -33.02 9.71 -14.88
C VAL A 147 -33.46 8.60 -15.85
N GLU A 148 -33.27 7.34 -15.48
CA GLU A 148 -33.69 6.18 -16.29
C GLU A 148 -35.21 6.11 -16.44
N LYS A 149 -35.97 6.34 -15.37
CA LYS A 149 -37.45 6.43 -15.44
C LYS A 149 -37.91 7.51 -16.41
N ASN A 150 -37.28 8.68 -16.36
CA ASN A 150 -37.64 9.80 -17.24
C ASN A 150 -37.32 9.52 -18.71
N LYS A 151 -36.24 8.76 -19.00
CA LYS A 151 -35.90 8.33 -20.38
C LYS A 151 -36.90 7.32 -20.95
N ASN A 152 -37.45 6.45 -20.14
CA ASN A 152 -38.39 5.40 -20.56
C ASN A 152 -39.84 5.93 -20.72
N ASN A 153 -40.13 7.15 -20.21
CA ASN A 153 -41.44 7.79 -20.30
C ASN A 153 -41.54 8.81 -21.47
N ASN A 154 -40.43 9.03 -22.17
CA ASN A 154 -40.36 9.85 -23.40
C ASN A 154 -40.12 8.97 -24.64
#